data_68377fe9a444955f7a0fda05a10ef6de
#
_entry.id   68377fe9a444955f7a0fda05a10ef6de
#
_cell.length_a   1.000
_cell.length_b   1.000
_cell.length_c   1.000
_cell.angle_alpha   90.00
_cell.angle_beta   90.00
_cell.angle_gamma   90.00
#
_symmetry.space_group_name_H-M   'P 1'
#
loop_
_entity.id
_entity.type
_entity.pdbx_description
1 polymer ?
#
loop_
_entity_poly.entity_id
_entity_poly.type
_entity_poly.pdbx_seq_one_letter_code
_entity_poly.pdbx_strand_id
1 'polypeptide(L)'
;YYEISMKEFDQQILPPSLPATRTWGYGAVTAESKRGILLHNAPSLTIEARWDRPVRVKWINDLVDENGDYLPHLLPVDQTLHWANPPGGDAGRDTRPSWDSTPDSYTGPVPMVTHVHGAVGVGDESDGYAEAWYLANAGNIPDGYATQGTWVEYFENKAANNLGVTWGPGYAVFEYPNHNRASTIWYHDHTLRLT
;
A
#
# COMPACT_ATOMS: atom_id res chain seq x y z
N TYR A 1 13.05 9.81 -8.53
CA TYR A 1 12.51 9.48 -7.21
C TYR A 1 11.13 10.11 -7.04
N TYR A 2 10.18 9.32 -6.57
CA TYR A 2 8.82 9.77 -6.26
C TYR A 2 8.47 9.38 -4.83
N GLU A 3 7.65 10.20 -4.18
CA GLU A 3 6.93 9.84 -2.97
C GLU A 3 5.44 9.82 -3.30
N ILE A 4 4.83 8.65 -3.16
CA ILE A 4 3.44 8.40 -3.52
C ILE A 4 2.74 7.79 -2.31
N SER A 5 1.64 8.42 -1.90
CA SER A 5 0.82 7.92 -0.80
C SER A 5 -0.53 7.42 -1.27
N MET A 6 -1.09 6.47 -0.55
CA MET A 6 -2.49 6.09 -0.64
C MET A 6 -3.28 6.87 0.41
N LYS A 7 -4.30 7.61 -0.02
CA LYS A 7 -5.20 8.40 0.83
C LYS A 7 -6.66 8.09 0.56
N GLU A 8 -7.49 8.38 1.56
CA GLU A 8 -8.93 8.47 1.41
C GLU A 8 -9.36 9.88 0.97
N PHE A 9 -10.30 9.95 0.04
CA PHE A 9 -10.89 11.21 -0.43
C PHE A 9 -12.24 10.97 -1.10
N ASP A 10 -13.00 12.06 -1.28
CA ASP A 10 -14.25 12.02 -2.01
C ASP A 10 -14.01 12.40 -3.48
N GLN A 11 -14.49 11.56 -4.40
CA GLN A 11 -14.38 11.79 -5.83
C GLN A 11 -15.74 11.63 -6.52
N GLN A 12 -16.04 12.51 -7.45
CA GLN A 12 -17.23 12.39 -8.27
C GLN A 12 -16.98 11.35 -9.38
N ILE A 13 -17.26 10.09 -9.08
CA ILE A 13 -17.14 8.95 -10.02
C ILE A 13 -18.46 8.74 -10.76
N LEU A 14 -19.56 8.84 -10.05
CA LEU A 14 -20.91 8.69 -10.60
C LEU A 14 -21.43 10.00 -11.19
N PRO A 15 -22.57 9.98 -11.96
CA PRO A 15 -23.15 11.21 -12.49
C PRO A 15 -23.36 12.29 -11.41
N PRO A 16 -23.24 13.59 -11.75
CA PRO A 16 -23.29 14.68 -10.77
C PRO A 16 -24.61 14.80 -9.97
N SER A 17 -25.65 14.08 -10.38
CA SER A 17 -26.92 13.99 -9.63
C SER A 17 -26.84 13.04 -8.43
N LEU A 18 -25.75 12.28 -8.28
CA LEU A 18 -25.48 11.40 -7.17
C LEU A 18 -24.35 11.97 -6.29
N PRO A 19 -24.27 11.57 -5.01
CA PRO A 19 -23.18 12.00 -4.14
C PRO A 19 -21.80 11.60 -4.68
N ALA A 20 -20.77 12.35 -4.31
CA ALA A 20 -19.39 11.92 -4.48
C ALA A 20 -19.14 10.59 -3.77
N THR A 21 -18.27 9.78 -4.33
CA THR A 21 -17.91 8.47 -3.78
C THR A 21 -16.69 8.60 -2.88
N ARG A 22 -16.80 8.12 -1.64
CA ARG A 22 -15.65 7.93 -0.77
C ARG A 22 -14.78 6.81 -1.35
N THR A 23 -13.50 7.09 -1.59
CA THR A 23 -12.58 6.15 -2.23
C THR A 23 -11.16 6.31 -1.72
N TRP A 24 -10.32 5.35 -2.06
CA TRP A 24 -8.88 5.41 -1.87
C TRP A 24 -8.18 5.52 -3.21
N GLY A 25 -7.04 6.20 -3.22
CA GLY A 25 -6.23 6.31 -4.42
C GLY A 25 -4.83 6.82 -4.12
N TYR A 26 -3.94 6.51 -5.03
CA TYR A 26 -2.56 6.96 -4.97
C TYR A 26 -2.43 8.39 -5.51
N GLY A 27 -1.47 9.12 -4.93
CA GLY A 27 -1.12 10.47 -5.37
C GLY A 27 0.23 10.91 -4.83
N ALA A 28 0.83 11.93 -5.44
CA ALA A 28 2.11 12.46 -5.01
C ALA A 28 2.00 13.22 -3.69
N VAL A 29 3.01 13.10 -2.82
CA VAL A 29 3.03 13.70 -1.48
C VAL A 29 3.69 15.07 -1.46
N THR A 30 4.65 15.35 -2.35
CA THR A 30 5.45 16.58 -2.31
C THR A 30 5.17 17.53 -3.45
N ALA A 31 5.09 18.84 -3.11
CA ALA A 31 5.01 19.95 -4.06
C ALA A 31 6.33 20.20 -4.83
N GLU A 32 7.39 19.49 -4.53
CA GLU A 32 8.72 19.72 -5.11
C GLU A 32 8.89 19.17 -6.52
N SER A 33 7.99 18.32 -6.99
CA SER A 33 7.97 17.98 -8.41
C SER A 33 7.51 19.21 -9.20
N LYS A 34 8.44 20.02 -9.64
CA LYS A 34 8.21 21.25 -10.44
C LYS A 34 7.40 21.02 -11.73
N ARG A 35 6.86 19.82 -11.99
CA ARG A 35 6.14 19.43 -13.20
C ARG A 35 4.98 18.47 -12.96
N GLY A 36 4.59 18.15 -11.72
CA GLY A 36 3.54 17.19 -11.42
C GLY A 36 2.29 17.82 -10.81
N ILE A 37 1.15 17.26 -11.11
CA ILE A 37 -0.11 17.57 -10.40
C ILE A 37 -0.09 16.75 -9.11
N LEU A 38 -0.17 17.44 -7.97
CA LEU A 38 -0.33 16.81 -6.66
C LEU A 38 -1.79 16.46 -6.47
N LEU A 39 -2.18 15.28 -6.93
CA LEU A 39 -3.58 14.87 -6.90
C LEU A 39 -3.68 13.38 -6.56
N HIS A 40 -4.49 13.08 -5.54
CA HIS A 40 -4.99 11.73 -5.32
C HIS A 40 -6.21 11.52 -6.21
N ASN A 41 -6.27 10.40 -6.89
CA ASN A 41 -7.33 10.09 -7.85
C ASN A 41 -7.57 8.58 -7.92
N ALA A 42 -8.78 8.18 -8.23
CA ALA A 42 -9.15 6.80 -8.50
C ALA A 42 -9.86 6.70 -9.88
N PRO A 43 -9.29 5.97 -10.87
CA PRO A 43 -7.95 5.38 -10.87
C PRO A 43 -6.86 6.43 -10.76
N SER A 44 -5.70 6.03 -10.22
CA SER A 44 -4.58 6.93 -9.97
C SER A 44 -3.87 7.35 -11.26
N LEU A 45 -3.04 8.40 -11.16
CA LEU A 45 -2.39 8.99 -12.32
C LEU A 45 -1.35 8.05 -12.96
N THR A 46 -1.20 8.13 -14.27
CA THR A 46 -0.18 7.40 -15.01
C THR A 46 1.21 7.93 -14.70
N ILE A 47 2.15 7.02 -14.44
CA ILE A 47 3.57 7.31 -14.29
C ILE A 47 4.26 6.93 -15.60
N GLU A 48 4.87 7.91 -16.28
CA GLU A 48 5.68 7.65 -17.46
C GLU A 48 7.11 7.30 -17.07
N ALA A 49 7.59 6.13 -17.49
CA ALA A 49 8.96 5.70 -17.29
C ALA A 49 9.64 5.43 -18.64
N ARG A 50 10.95 5.57 -18.68
CA ARG A 50 11.76 5.27 -19.86
C ARG A 50 12.48 3.94 -19.70
N TRP A 51 12.58 3.19 -20.79
CA TRP A 51 13.32 1.95 -20.83
C TRP A 51 14.75 2.11 -20.27
N ASP A 52 15.19 1.18 -19.47
CA ASP A 52 16.52 1.14 -18.85
C ASP A 52 16.87 2.41 -18.04
N ARG A 53 15.85 3.07 -17.48
CA ARG A 53 16.01 4.20 -16.56
C ARG A 53 15.33 3.85 -15.24
N PRO A 54 16.09 3.41 -14.22
CA PRO A 54 15.52 3.05 -12.94
C PRO A 54 14.72 4.18 -12.31
N VAL A 55 13.60 3.81 -11.72
CA VAL A 55 12.74 4.72 -10.95
C VAL A 55 12.58 4.17 -9.55
N ARG A 56 12.86 5.00 -8.55
CA ARG A 56 12.57 4.69 -7.15
C ARG A 56 11.29 5.37 -6.72
N VAL A 57 10.47 4.62 -5.99
CA VAL A 57 9.22 5.12 -5.43
C VAL A 57 9.17 4.77 -3.94
N LYS A 58 8.93 5.78 -3.11
CA LYS A 58 8.53 5.59 -1.72
C LYS A 58 7.01 5.48 -1.71
N TRP A 59 6.51 4.28 -1.41
CA TRP A 59 5.10 3.99 -1.25
C TRP A 59 4.69 4.21 0.20
N ILE A 60 3.70 5.06 0.43
CA ILE A 60 3.30 5.49 1.77
C ILE A 60 1.86 5.09 2.01
N ASN A 61 1.62 4.37 3.09
CA ASN A 61 0.28 4.17 3.63
C ASN A 61 -0.11 5.40 4.46
N ASP A 62 -0.93 6.26 3.88
CA ASP A 62 -1.37 7.53 4.46
C ASP A 62 -2.90 7.51 4.68
N LEU A 63 -3.43 6.31 5.03
CA LEU A 63 -4.82 6.10 5.40
C LEU A 63 -5.03 6.48 6.86
N VAL A 64 -4.86 7.76 7.11
CA VAL A 64 -5.06 8.40 8.40
C VAL A 64 -5.96 9.62 8.26
N ASP A 65 -6.62 10.00 9.34
CA ASP A 65 -7.42 11.21 9.42
C ASP A 65 -6.54 12.46 9.70
N GLU A 66 -7.18 13.60 9.89
CA GLU A 66 -6.52 14.89 10.19
C GLU A 66 -5.78 14.92 11.54
N ASN A 67 -6.10 14.00 12.46
CA ASN A 67 -5.44 13.86 13.75
C ASN A 67 -4.25 12.89 13.70
N GLY A 68 -4.05 12.19 12.58
CA GLY A 68 -3.07 11.12 12.44
C GLY A 68 -3.54 9.77 13.00
N ASP A 69 -4.84 9.59 13.17
CA ASP A 69 -5.47 8.33 13.57
C ASP A 69 -5.80 7.49 12.34
N TYR A 70 -5.66 6.15 12.45
CA TYR A 70 -5.92 5.28 11.31
C TYR A 70 -7.38 5.34 10.84
N LEU A 71 -7.58 5.19 9.54
CA LEU A 71 -8.89 5.00 8.93
C LEU A 71 -9.20 3.50 8.81
N PRO A 72 -10.45 3.08 9.09
CA PRO A 72 -10.88 1.70 8.90
C PRO A 72 -11.11 1.38 7.42
N HIS A 73 -11.24 0.09 7.10
CA HIS A 73 -11.63 -0.35 5.76
C HIS A 73 -12.95 0.27 5.31
N LEU A 74 -13.03 0.68 4.04
CA LEU A 74 -14.27 1.16 3.43
C LEU A 74 -15.31 0.05 3.24
N LEU A 75 -14.86 -1.19 3.02
CA LEU A 75 -15.69 -2.37 2.80
C LEU A 75 -15.35 -3.45 3.82
N PRO A 76 -16.29 -4.35 4.13
CA PRO A 76 -16.02 -5.48 5.02
C PRO A 76 -14.90 -6.39 4.50
N VAL A 77 -14.02 -6.81 5.41
CA VAL A 77 -12.97 -7.79 5.15
C VAL A 77 -13.48 -9.18 5.51
N ASP A 78 -13.31 -10.15 4.63
CA ASP A 78 -13.61 -11.56 4.93
C ASP A 78 -12.46 -12.19 5.73
N GLN A 79 -12.62 -12.18 7.05
CA GLN A 79 -11.64 -12.70 8.00
C GLN A 79 -11.56 -14.23 8.04
N THR A 80 -12.46 -14.96 7.33
CA THR A 80 -12.45 -16.42 7.30
C THR A 80 -11.39 -16.98 6.34
N LEU A 81 -10.79 -16.12 5.55
CA LEU A 81 -9.76 -16.44 4.58
C LEU A 81 -8.36 -16.14 5.17
N HIS A 82 -7.32 -16.56 4.46
CA HIS A 82 -5.95 -16.14 4.75
C HIS A 82 -5.80 -14.66 4.38
N TRP A 83 -5.56 -13.77 5.32
CA TRP A 83 -5.57 -12.32 5.13
C TRP A 83 -4.47 -11.65 5.96
N ALA A 84 -4.11 -10.43 5.59
CA ALA A 84 -3.27 -9.56 6.42
C ALA A 84 -4.05 -9.22 7.69
N ASN A 85 -3.65 -9.83 8.81
CA ASN A 85 -4.38 -9.87 10.07
C ASN A 85 -3.65 -9.11 11.18
N PRO A 86 -3.70 -7.77 11.20
CA PRO A 86 -3.04 -7.00 12.26
C PRO A 86 -3.44 -7.42 13.68
N PRO A 87 -4.72 -7.72 13.99
CA PRO A 87 -5.13 -8.20 15.31
C PRO A 87 -4.45 -9.51 15.75
N GLY A 88 -3.93 -10.30 14.82
CA GLY A 88 -3.20 -11.54 15.12
C GLY A 88 -1.88 -11.33 15.83
N GLY A 89 -1.41 -10.09 15.94
CA GLY A 89 -0.10 -9.75 16.49
C GLY A 89 1.03 -10.40 15.69
N ASP A 90 2.25 -10.32 16.21
CA ASP A 90 3.44 -10.81 15.49
C ASP A 90 3.40 -12.30 15.14
N ALA A 91 2.74 -13.12 15.93
CA ALA A 91 2.64 -14.55 15.70
C ALA A 91 1.54 -14.95 14.70
N GLY A 92 0.51 -14.12 14.54
CA GLY A 92 -0.70 -14.44 13.78
C GLY A 92 -1.00 -13.51 12.59
N ARG A 93 -0.12 -12.54 12.32
CA ARG A 93 -0.36 -11.46 11.36
C ARG A 93 -0.63 -11.88 9.92
N ASP A 94 -0.15 -13.06 9.50
CA ASP A 94 -0.37 -13.61 8.16
C ASP A 94 -0.86 -15.06 8.25
N THR A 95 -1.56 -15.40 9.32
CA THR A 95 -2.13 -16.72 9.49
C THR A 95 -3.61 -16.73 9.14
N ARG A 96 -4.07 -17.89 8.63
CA ARG A 96 -5.50 -18.12 8.46
C ARG A 96 -6.12 -18.38 9.84
N PRO A 97 -6.97 -17.50 10.33
CA PRO A 97 -7.62 -17.74 11.62
C PRO A 97 -8.59 -18.92 11.51
N SER A 98 -8.78 -19.65 12.62
CA SER A 98 -9.85 -20.61 12.79
C SER A 98 -10.94 -19.97 13.65
N TRP A 99 -12.19 -20.11 13.23
CA TRP A 99 -13.34 -19.51 13.92
C TRP A 99 -14.35 -20.59 14.30
N ASP A 100 -14.82 -20.56 15.54
CA ASP A 100 -15.95 -21.36 15.98
C ASP A 100 -17.29 -20.69 15.65
N SER A 101 -17.24 -19.41 15.28
CA SER A 101 -18.40 -18.59 14.87
C SER A 101 -17.93 -17.52 13.89
N THR A 102 -18.87 -16.86 13.19
CA THR A 102 -18.55 -15.70 12.32
C THR A 102 -18.00 -14.57 13.19
N PRO A 103 -16.80 -14.05 12.89
CA PRO A 103 -16.25 -12.91 13.63
C PRO A 103 -17.01 -11.63 13.35
N ASP A 104 -16.92 -10.67 14.28
CA ASP A 104 -17.35 -9.29 14.02
C ASP A 104 -16.56 -8.67 12.87
N SER A 105 -17.14 -7.69 12.18
CA SER A 105 -16.47 -7.00 11.09
C SER A 105 -15.17 -6.35 11.54
N TYR A 106 -14.11 -6.51 10.76
CA TYR A 106 -12.83 -5.85 11.01
C TYR A 106 -12.97 -4.34 10.79
N THR A 107 -12.64 -3.56 11.80
CA THR A 107 -12.70 -2.09 11.79
C THR A 107 -11.36 -1.44 12.14
N GLY A 108 -10.29 -2.23 12.11
CA GLY A 108 -8.93 -1.77 12.41
C GLY A 108 -8.24 -1.07 11.22
N PRO A 109 -6.96 -0.74 11.41
CA PRO A 109 -6.16 -0.07 10.40
C PRO A 109 -5.98 -0.91 9.12
N VAL A 110 -5.77 -0.24 8.00
CA VAL A 110 -5.68 -0.86 6.68
C VAL A 110 -4.23 -1.21 6.36
N PRO A 111 -3.88 -2.49 6.18
CA PRO A 111 -2.58 -2.89 5.65
C PRO A 111 -2.44 -2.51 4.18
N MET A 112 -1.23 -2.19 3.74
CA MET A 112 -0.93 -1.85 2.35
C MET A 112 0.43 -2.42 1.93
N VAL A 113 0.54 -2.87 0.70
CA VAL A 113 1.79 -3.05 -0.04
C VAL A 113 1.54 -2.87 -1.53
N THR A 114 2.34 -2.05 -2.20
CA THR A 114 2.12 -1.78 -3.64
C THR A 114 2.90 -2.75 -4.50
N HIS A 115 2.25 -3.27 -5.54
CA HIS A 115 2.86 -4.09 -6.60
C HIS A 115 2.72 -3.40 -7.96
N VAL A 116 3.75 -3.47 -8.80
CA VAL A 116 3.69 -3.05 -10.20
C VAL A 116 3.54 -4.29 -11.08
N HIS A 117 2.31 -4.57 -11.46
CA HIS A 117 1.94 -5.79 -12.16
C HIS A 117 2.57 -5.86 -13.55
N GLY A 118 3.34 -6.90 -13.78
CA GLY A 118 4.02 -7.14 -15.05
C GLY A 118 5.35 -6.39 -15.22
N ALA A 119 5.89 -5.77 -14.19
CA ALA A 119 7.21 -5.15 -14.24
C ALA A 119 8.31 -6.21 -14.40
N VAL A 120 9.21 -5.99 -15.35
CA VAL A 120 10.28 -6.94 -15.70
C VAL A 120 11.60 -6.56 -15.03
N GLY A 121 12.24 -7.56 -14.39
CA GLY A 121 13.55 -7.40 -13.79
C GLY A 121 13.53 -6.69 -12.42
N VAL A 122 12.37 -6.59 -11.79
CA VAL A 122 12.23 -6.07 -10.43
C VAL A 122 12.82 -7.07 -9.44
N GLY A 123 13.60 -6.58 -8.47
CA GLY A 123 14.07 -7.41 -7.35
C GLY A 123 12.93 -7.74 -6.39
N ASP A 124 13.01 -8.89 -5.71
CA ASP A 124 11.97 -9.35 -4.78
C ASP A 124 11.66 -8.28 -3.71
N GLU A 125 12.66 -7.51 -3.28
CA GLU A 125 12.51 -6.42 -2.31
C GLU A 125 11.67 -5.26 -2.81
N SER A 126 11.38 -5.21 -4.11
CA SER A 126 10.63 -4.12 -4.76
C SER A 126 9.38 -4.63 -5.48
N ASP A 127 9.08 -5.93 -5.37
CA ASP A 127 7.97 -6.56 -6.11
C ASP A 127 6.60 -6.43 -5.41
N GLY A 128 6.59 -6.10 -4.12
CA GLY A 128 5.34 -5.94 -3.37
C GLY A 128 4.71 -7.27 -2.99
N TYR A 129 5.45 -8.15 -2.33
CA TYR A 129 4.91 -9.41 -1.81
C TYR A 129 3.77 -9.18 -0.83
N ALA A 130 2.70 -9.94 -0.96
CA ALA A 130 1.46 -9.77 -0.24
C ALA A 130 1.61 -9.79 1.30
N GLU A 131 2.56 -10.58 1.80
CA GLU A 131 2.88 -10.68 3.22
C GLU A 131 3.93 -9.65 3.68
N ALA A 132 4.34 -8.73 2.80
CA ALA A 132 5.21 -7.60 3.14
C ALA A 132 4.41 -6.30 3.32
N TRP A 133 3.18 -6.42 3.76
CA TRP A 133 2.30 -5.28 4.04
C TRP A 133 2.75 -4.48 5.27
N TYR A 134 2.34 -3.24 5.34
CA TYR A 134 2.56 -2.35 6.47
C TYR A 134 1.34 -1.45 6.71
N LEU A 135 1.10 -1.12 7.99
CA LEU A 135 0.06 -0.18 8.39
C LEU A 135 0.51 1.26 8.19
N ALA A 136 -0.43 2.19 8.18
CA ALA A 136 -0.14 3.61 8.31
C ALA A 136 0.60 3.89 9.63
N ASN A 137 1.46 4.91 9.63
CA ASN A 137 2.10 5.38 10.85
C ASN A 137 1.11 6.22 11.67
N ALA A 138 0.12 5.57 12.27
CA ALA A 138 -0.96 6.19 13.02
C ALA A 138 -0.72 6.16 14.54
N GLY A 139 -1.26 7.17 15.24
CA GLY A 139 -1.07 7.32 16.68
C GLY A 139 -1.91 6.40 17.54
N ASN A 140 -2.98 5.83 17.00
CA ASN A 140 -4.00 5.06 17.71
C ASN A 140 -4.04 3.57 17.34
N ILE A 141 -2.96 3.01 16.79
CA ILE A 141 -2.88 1.55 16.52
C ILE A 141 -3.09 0.81 17.84
N PRO A 142 -4.04 -0.14 17.92
CA PRO A 142 -4.32 -0.84 19.16
C PRO A 142 -3.10 -1.66 19.64
N ASP A 143 -2.93 -1.69 20.96
CA ASP A 143 -1.86 -2.49 21.58
C ASP A 143 -1.95 -3.97 21.16
N GLY A 144 -0.81 -4.55 20.83
CA GLY A 144 -0.71 -5.95 20.42
C GLY A 144 -1.01 -6.21 18.95
N TYR A 145 -1.42 -5.22 18.18
CA TYR A 145 -1.54 -5.37 16.73
C TYR A 145 -0.17 -5.44 16.06
N ALA A 146 -0.02 -6.31 15.06
CA ALA A 146 1.12 -6.24 14.16
C ALA A 146 1.00 -5.01 13.27
N THR A 147 2.09 -4.26 13.12
CA THR A 147 2.16 -3.08 12.27
C THR A 147 2.70 -3.39 10.87
N GLN A 148 3.20 -4.60 10.69
CA GLN A 148 3.80 -5.06 9.44
C GLN A 148 3.67 -6.57 9.27
N GLY A 149 3.65 -7.03 8.01
CA GLY A 149 3.57 -8.44 7.63
C GLY A 149 4.88 -9.20 7.89
N THR A 150 4.81 -10.52 7.76
CA THR A 150 5.89 -11.47 8.13
C THR A 150 7.18 -11.25 7.34
N TRP A 151 7.08 -10.75 6.09
CA TRP A 151 8.22 -10.63 5.18
C TRP A 151 8.85 -9.23 5.13
N VAL A 152 8.31 -8.24 5.87
CA VAL A 152 8.82 -6.86 5.82
C VAL A 152 10.29 -6.78 6.20
N GLU A 153 10.70 -7.33 7.34
CA GLU A 153 12.10 -7.27 7.78
C GLU A 153 13.08 -7.92 6.80
N TYR A 154 12.66 -9.04 6.19
CA TYR A 154 13.49 -9.72 5.19
C TYR A 154 13.72 -8.84 3.97
N PHE A 155 12.65 -8.27 3.40
CA PHE A 155 12.76 -7.43 2.21
C PHE A 155 13.35 -6.05 2.50
N GLU A 156 13.12 -5.47 3.67
CA GLU A 156 13.80 -4.24 4.12
C GLU A 156 15.31 -4.44 4.17
N ASN A 157 15.79 -5.52 4.81
CA ASN A 157 17.21 -5.86 4.84
C ASN A 157 17.77 -6.07 3.42
N LYS A 158 17.02 -6.72 2.55
CA LYS A 158 17.40 -6.94 1.16
C LYS A 158 17.47 -5.62 0.38
N ALA A 159 16.50 -4.72 0.55
CA ALA A 159 16.49 -3.39 -0.04
C ALA A 159 17.65 -2.53 0.47
N ALA A 160 17.96 -2.59 1.75
CA ALA A 160 19.12 -1.89 2.32
C ALA A 160 20.44 -2.37 1.69
N ASN A 161 20.61 -3.67 1.50
CA ASN A 161 21.81 -4.25 0.91
C ASN A 161 21.93 -3.99 -0.60
N ASN A 162 20.82 -4.13 -1.35
CA ASN A 162 20.84 -4.07 -2.81
C ASN A 162 20.71 -2.64 -3.34
N LEU A 163 19.90 -1.82 -2.67
CA LEU A 163 19.51 -0.50 -3.16
C LEU A 163 20.05 0.66 -2.29
N GLY A 164 20.57 0.35 -1.10
CA GLY A 164 21.02 1.36 -0.15
C GLY A 164 19.87 2.24 0.37
N VAL A 165 18.67 1.69 0.50
CA VAL A 165 17.47 2.39 1.00
C VAL A 165 17.00 1.79 2.32
N THR A 166 16.25 2.57 3.09
CA THR A 166 15.60 2.12 4.33
C THR A 166 14.10 2.27 4.19
N TRP A 167 13.38 1.32 4.78
CA TRP A 167 11.94 1.43 5.01
C TRP A 167 11.70 1.97 6.40
N GLY A 168 10.47 2.23 6.74
CA GLY A 168 10.11 2.70 8.07
C GLY A 168 8.60 2.57 8.33
N PRO A 169 8.14 3.02 9.49
CA PRO A 169 6.72 2.97 9.80
C PRO A 169 5.88 3.64 8.72
N GLY A 170 4.95 2.88 8.15
CA GLY A 170 4.02 3.37 7.14
C GLY A 170 4.56 3.52 5.72
N TYR A 171 5.76 3.06 5.41
CA TYR A 171 6.25 3.12 4.04
C TYR A 171 7.30 2.07 3.67
N ALA A 172 7.38 1.77 2.38
CA ALA A 172 8.47 1.02 1.76
C ALA A 172 9.06 1.81 0.57
N VAL A 173 10.33 1.53 0.22
CA VAL A 173 11.01 2.15 -0.94
C VAL A 173 11.37 1.05 -1.93
N PHE A 174 10.80 1.14 -3.13
CA PHE A 174 11.00 0.17 -4.22
C PHE A 174 11.75 0.80 -5.39
N GLU A 175 12.46 -0.02 -6.14
CA GLU A 175 13.14 0.38 -7.37
C GLU A 175 12.66 -0.48 -8.54
N TYR A 176 12.29 0.20 -9.62
CA TYR A 176 11.84 -0.40 -10.87
C TYR A 176 12.86 -0.11 -11.96
N PRO A 177 13.55 -1.14 -12.52
CA PRO A 177 14.60 -0.95 -13.52
C PRO A 177 14.06 -0.55 -14.90
N ASN A 178 12.76 -0.73 -15.14
CA ASN A 178 12.06 -0.39 -16.37
C ASN A 178 12.60 -1.13 -17.61
N HIS A 179 12.78 -2.45 -17.48
CA HIS A 179 13.19 -3.32 -18.58
C HIS A 179 12.04 -3.82 -19.46
N ASN A 180 10.83 -3.32 -19.22
CA ASN A 180 9.67 -3.63 -20.06
C ASN A 180 9.86 -3.06 -21.47
N ARG A 181 9.37 -3.78 -22.48
CA ARG A 181 9.09 -3.19 -23.79
C ARG A 181 8.01 -2.11 -23.61
N ALA A 182 7.92 -1.18 -24.57
CA ALA A 182 6.88 -0.16 -24.55
C ALA A 182 5.50 -0.81 -24.36
N SER A 183 4.88 -0.56 -23.22
CA SER A 183 3.63 -1.18 -22.78
C SER A 183 2.97 -0.34 -21.69
N THR A 184 1.69 -0.54 -21.49
CA THR A 184 0.98 -0.07 -20.31
C THR A 184 0.93 -1.23 -19.30
N ILE A 185 1.44 -1.00 -18.11
CA ILE A 185 1.32 -1.89 -16.96
C ILE A 185 0.66 -1.10 -15.83
N TRP A 186 0.27 -1.75 -14.75
CA TRP A 186 -0.50 -1.09 -13.70
C TRP A 186 0.09 -1.36 -12.32
N TYR A 187 -0.07 -0.43 -11.41
CA TYR A 187 0.28 -0.58 -10.01
C TYR A 187 -0.99 -0.58 -9.16
N HIS A 188 -0.98 -1.38 -8.13
CA HIS A 188 -2.13 -1.59 -7.25
C HIS A 188 -1.70 -2.03 -5.87
N ASP A 189 -2.60 -1.98 -4.91
CA ASP A 189 -2.41 -2.65 -3.65
C ASP A 189 -2.37 -4.17 -3.87
N HIS A 190 -1.45 -4.85 -3.20
CA HIS A 190 -1.26 -6.29 -3.31
C HIS A 190 -1.29 -6.97 -1.94
N THR A 191 -1.81 -6.27 -0.95
CA THR A 191 -1.91 -6.79 0.42
C THR A 191 -2.72 -8.08 0.45
N LEU A 192 -2.22 -9.04 1.21
CA LEU A 192 -2.81 -10.37 1.36
C LEU A 192 -4.32 -10.28 1.61
N ARG A 193 -5.13 -10.70 0.62
CA ARG A 193 -6.61 -10.73 0.60
C ARG A 193 -7.32 -9.38 0.61
N LEU A 194 -6.67 -8.30 0.31
CA LEU A 194 -7.31 -6.98 0.21
C LEU A 194 -7.39 -6.46 -1.23
N THR A 195 -6.91 -7.24 -2.17
CA THR A 195 -6.96 -6.99 -3.62
C THR A 195 -8.10 -7.72 -4.27
#